data_404d93364f67fc3d495cdb7ba44a4d4c
#
_entry.id   404d93364f67fc3d495cdb7ba44a4d4c
#
_cell.length_a   1.000
_cell.length_b   1.000
_cell.length_c   1.000
_cell.angle_alpha   90.00
_cell.angle_beta   90.00
_cell.angle_gamma   90.00
#
_symmetry.space_group_name_H-M   'P 1'
#
loop_
_entity.id
_entity.type
_entity.pdbx_description
1 polymer ?
#
loop_
_entity_poly.entity_id
_entity_poly.type
_entity_poly.pdbx_seq_one_letter_code
_entity_poly.pdbx_strand_id
1 'polypeptide(L)'
;MTAGGGIGGTGIISQGAVSAFGSIVLNGTEFDTSNAEIIVNGEEIGVGDEFVQDNLNIGQVVTVEGRLISDESAVADRVIYSSNVVGPISTISGIDPDTNEIALDVLGQTVVINLITQFKGTSYDTIDVDDVVVVSGYRNFDGSIRATFVEKTGDFSAGSQVEVTGFITNLDPGLETFEIQDLTVNYSTIAGDLPEGIPADNLLVEVQGTLDTPDGVLNATDIELADELAGEEVEEFEIMGYVTEVISENDIIKFKIGNQEVHVNSDPDVAVYVDGDPSDITPGQKLEAEGSLEGGILFAWEIEFWKPDQIEVEGIVDEVVFNSGFPEFRFEEREDQLFQTNNETEFEDVEPDEIEVGMQIEVKGVPIDIHHSVVVADKVSFEIE
;
A
#
# COMPACT_ATOMS: atom_id res chain seq x y z
N MET A 1 26.67 -4.67 15.36
CA MET A 1 25.75 -5.17 16.38
C MET A 1 25.24 -3.95 17.15
N THR A 2 24.24 -3.29 16.61
CA THR A 2 23.41 -2.33 17.37
C THR A 2 22.25 -3.15 17.94
N ALA A 3 22.15 -3.20 19.25
CA ALA A 3 21.03 -3.84 19.92
C ALA A 3 19.79 -3.02 19.58
N GLY A 4 18.82 -3.65 18.90
CA GLY A 4 17.46 -3.13 18.78
C GLY A 4 16.92 -2.92 20.19
N GLY A 5 16.62 -1.69 20.55
CA GLY A 5 15.91 -1.38 21.79
C GLY A 5 14.48 -1.86 21.61
N GLY A 6 14.10 -2.93 22.32
CA GLY A 6 12.69 -3.32 22.38
C GLY A 6 11.85 -2.15 22.84
N ILE A 7 10.84 -1.79 22.04
CA ILE A 7 9.86 -0.77 22.35
C ILE A 7 8.98 -1.37 23.46
N GLY A 8 9.18 -0.94 24.68
CA GLY A 8 8.39 -1.42 25.81
C GLY A 8 7.03 -0.74 25.86
N GLY A 9 5.95 -1.46 25.53
CA GLY A 9 4.53 -1.18 25.77
C GLY A 9 4.02 0.17 25.23
N THR A 10 3.11 0.15 24.25
CA THR A 10 2.47 1.19 23.44
C THR A 10 3.10 1.40 22.05
N GLY A 11 3.92 0.49 21.55
CA GLY A 11 4.44 0.56 20.20
C GLY A 11 3.37 0.17 19.19
N ILE A 12 3.27 0.95 18.10
CA ILE A 12 2.46 0.63 16.92
C ILE A 12 3.36 0.53 15.69
N ILE A 13 3.04 -0.40 14.81
CA ILE A 13 3.50 -0.43 13.41
C ILE A 13 2.26 -0.38 12.54
N SER A 14 2.19 0.55 11.60
CA SER A 14 1.10 0.62 10.62
C SER A 14 1.67 0.57 9.21
N GLN A 15 1.11 -0.29 8.34
CA GLN A 15 1.49 -0.43 6.94
C GLN A 15 0.29 -0.20 6.05
N GLY A 16 0.36 0.84 5.20
CA GLY A 16 -0.73 1.22 4.33
C GLY A 16 -0.35 2.30 3.33
N ALA A 17 -1.30 2.67 2.47
CA ALA A 17 -1.12 3.79 1.56
C ALA A 17 -1.35 5.12 2.27
N VAL A 18 -0.45 6.08 2.08
CA VAL A 18 -0.62 7.45 2.61
C VAL A 18 -1.90 8.06 2.03
N SER A 19 -2.84 8.44 2.90
CA SER A 19 -4.12 9.05 2.51
C SER A 19 -4.11 10.59 2.59
N ALA A 20 -3.32 11.17 3.51
CA ALA A 20 -3.20 12.62 3.68
C ALA A 20 -1.82 13.04 4.21
N PHE A 21 -1.51 14.34 4.07
CA PHE A 21 -0.33 15.00 4.64
C PHE A 21 -0.74 16.21 5.49
N GLY A 22 0.09 16.51 6.46
CA GLY A 22 0.01 17.50 7.51
C GLY A 22 0.71 16.92 8.73
N SER A 23 0.39 15.74 9.01
CA SER A 23 0.95 14.51 9.56
C SER A 23 0.80 13.43 8.49
N ILE A 24 1.31 12.22 8.64
CA ILE A 24 0.95 11.10 7.77
C ILE A 24 -0.31 10.44 8.32
N VAL A 25 -1.33 10.25 7.47
CA VAL A 25 -2.50 9.44 7.82
C VAL A 25 -2.43 8.10 7.11
N LEU A 26 -2.50 7.02 7.88
CA LEU A 26 -2.52 5.62 7.42
C LEU A 26 -3.61 4.87 8.18
N ASN A 27 -4.44 4.11 7.47
CA ASN A 27 -5.40 3.21 8.10
C ASN A 27 -6.22 3.90 9.22
N GLY A 28 -6.66 5.16 9.00
CA GLY A 28 -7.39 5.96 9.98
C GLY A 28 -6.54 6.58 11.10
N THR A 29 -5.26 6.21 11.26
CA THR A 29 -4.39 6.75 12.29
C THR A 29 -3.54 7.91 11.79
N GLU A 30 -3.58 9.06 12.50
CA GLU A 30 -2.75 10.24 12.25
C GLU A 30 -1.41 10.13 12.99
N PHE A 31 -0.29 10.12 12.25
CA PHE A 31 1.07 10.02 12.78
C PHE A 31 1.78 11.38 12.74
N ASP A 32 2.08 11.97 13.91
CA ASP A 32 2.98 13.13 14.04
C ASP A 32 4.40 12.73 13.60
N THR A 33 4.83 13.23 12.45
CA THR A 33 6.14 12.94 11.83
C THR A 33 7.20 13.98 12.12
N SER A 34 6.94 14.99 12.97
CA SER A 34 7.84 16.12 13.22
C SER A 34 9.25 15.74 13.71
N ASN A 35 9.42 14.54 14.26
CA ASN A 35 10.71 14.01 14.71
C ASN A 35 11.01 12.60 14.16
N ALA A 36 10.21 12.11 13.21
CA ALA A 36 10.40 10.80 12.62
C ALA A 36 11.63 10.75 11.72
N GLU A 37 12.38 9.65 11.78
CA GLU A 37 13.42 9.30 10.80
C GLU A 37 12.76 8.85 9.50
N ILE A 38 13.15 9.42 8.37
CA ILE A 38 12.56 9.12 7.06
C ILE A 38 13.54 8.28 6.25
N ILE A 39 13.11 7.08 5.87
CA ILE A 39 13.88 6.09 5.12
C ILE A 39 13.19 5.85 3.78
N VAL A 40 13.92 6.00 2.69
CA VAL A 40 13.43 5.79 1.31
C VAL A 40 14.36 4.82 0.60
N ASN A 41 13.81 3.68 0.13
CA ASN A 41 14.58 2.62 -0.53
C ASN A 41 15.86 2.26 0.25
N GLY A 42 15.74 2.02 1.55
CA GLY A 42 16.83 1.64 2.46
C GLY A 42 17.78 2.76 2.89
N GLU A 43 17.66 3.99 2.35
CA GLU A 43 18.50 5.13 2.72
C GLU A 43 17.80 6.07 3.68
N GLU A 44 18.43 6.42 4.82
CA GLU A 44 17.99 7.51 5.70
C GLU A 44 18.21 8.85 4.99
N ILE A 45 17.12 9.54 4.65
CA ILE A 45 17.16 10.81 3.91
C ILE A 45 17.02 12.03 4.81
N GLY A 46 16.58 11.89 6.05
CA GLY A 46 16.46 12.96 7.03
C GLY A 46 15.42 12.72 8.12
N VAL A 47 15.06 13.79 8.83
CA VAL A 47 14.15 13.75 9.99
C VAL A 47 13.09 14.83 9.87
N GLY A 48 11.83 14.46 10.09
CA GLY A 48 10.68 15.36 10.27
C GLY A 48 9.90 15.70 9.00
N ASP A 49 8.86 16.52 9.18
CA ASP A 49 7.80 16.82 8.20
C ASP A 49 8.31 17.34 6.86
N GLU A 50 9.40 18.14 6.85
CA GLU A 50 9.98 18.68 5.61
C GLU A 50 10.44 17.54 4.68
N PHE A 51 11.05 16.49 5.25
CA PHE A 51 11.50 15.32 4.46
C PHE A 51 10.34 14.45 4.02
N VAL A 52 9.28 14.31 4.84
CA VAL A 52 8.04 13.64 4.46
C VAL A 52 7.42 14.32 3.25
N GLN A 53 7.15 15.64 3.32
CA GLN A 53 6.48 16.41 2.28
C GLN A 53 7.28 16.51 0.97
N ASP A 54 8.61 16.52 1.06
CA ASP A 54 9.48 16.63 -0.12
C ASP A 54 9.68 15.30 -0.85
N ASN A 55 9.54 14.15 -0.16
CA ASN A 55 9.95 12.85 -0.69
C ASN A 55 8.84 11.80 -0.77
N LEU A 56 7.74 11.98 -0.03
CA LEU A 56 6.61 11.07 -0.08
C LEU A 56 5.42 11.68 -0.82
N ASN A 57 4.52 10.84 -1.29
CA ASN A 57 3.32 11.24 -2.04
C ASN A 57 2.11 10.44 -1.55
N ILE A 58 0.91 11.04 -1.65
CA ILE A 58 -0.35 10.33 -1.41
C ILE A 58 -0.41 9.09 -2.30
N GLY A 59 -0.87 7.98 -1.75
CA GLY A 59 -0.96 6.70 -2.41
C GLY A 59 0.29 5.83 -2.30
N GLN A 60 1.44 6.34 -1.87
CA GLN A 60 2.59 5.48 -1.58
C GLN A 60 2.31 4.59 -0.37
N VAL A 61 2.60 3.31 -0.49
CA VAL A 61 2.52 2.36 0.63
C VAL A 61 3.78 2.51 1.47
N VAL A 62 3.60 2.85 2.73
CA VAL A 62 4.69 3.06 3.69
C VAL A 62 4.47 2.19 4.93
N THR A 63 5.55 1.96 5.68
CA THR A 63 5.50 1.41 7.05
C THR A 63 5.86 2.53 8.01
N VAL A 64 5.01 2.78 9.00
CA VAL A 64 5.27 3.73 10.08
C VAL A 64 5.42 2.98 11.38
N GLU A 65 6.54 3.18 12.05
CA GLU A 65 6.80 2.70 13.41
C GLU A 65 6.66 3.86 14.37
N GLY A 66 5.94 3.65 15.47
CA GLY A 66 5.68 4.73 16.38
C GLY A 66 5.07 4.32 17.72
N ARG A 67 4.38 5.25 18.33
CA ARG A 67 3.74 5.09 19.64
C ARG A 67 2.39 5.76 19.64
N LEU A 68 1.35 5.01 19.99
CA LEU A 68 0.00 5.54 20.15
C LEU A 68 -0.09 6.61 21.22
N ILE A 69 -0.89 7.63 20.93
CA ILE A 69 -1.37 8.65 21.87
C ILE A 69 -2.84 8.37 22.20
N SER A 70 -3.63 8.00 21.20
CA SER A 70 -5.03 7.59 21.26
C SER A 70 -5.30 6.56 20.19
N ASP A 71 -6.52 6.06 20.07
CA ASP A 71 -6.90 5.06 19.07
C ASP A 71 -6.75 5.60 17.62
N GLU A 72 -6.80 6.91 17.39
CA GLU A 72 -6.72 7.57 16.08
C GLU A 72 -5.43 8.41 15.90
N SER A 73 -4.52 8.44 16.88
CA SER A 73 -3.37 9.37 16.88
C SER A 73 -2.12 8.74 17.47
N ALA A 74 -1.00 8.91 16.79
CA ALA A 74 0.30 8.37 17.16
C ALA A 74 1.45 9.37 16.91
N VAL A 75 2.60 9.12 17.50
CA VAL A 75 3.87 9.78 17.16
C VAL A 75 4.72 8.80 16.38
N ALA A 76 5.11 9.15 15.17
CA ALA A 76 6.03 8.36 14.39
C ALA A 76 7.47 8.50 14.93
N ASP A 77 8.14 7.38 15.08
CA ASP A 77 9.58 7.30 15.32
C ASP A 77 10.34 7.10 13.99
N ARG A 78 9.75 6.32 13.05
CA ARG A 78 10.30 6.05 11.72
C ARG A 78 9.20 5.98 10.67
N VAL A 79 9.48 6.46 9.45
CA VAL A 79 8.66 6.29 8.25
C VAL A 79 9.52 5.65 7.18
N ILE A 80 9.11 4.48 6.70
CA ILE A 80 9.86 3.66 5.76
C ILE A 80 9.05 3.53 4.47
N TYR A 81 9.64 3.90 3.35
CA TYR A 81 9.10 3.72 2.02
C TYR A 81 10.05 2.91 1.16
N SER A 82 9.53 1.83 0.56
CA SER A 82 10.23 1.05 -0.46
C SER A 82 9.33 0.86 -1.68
N SER A 83 9.87 1.13 -2.88
CA SER A 83 9.11 0.94 -4.12
C SER A 83 8.94 -0.56 -4.43
N ASN A 84 7.81 -0.94 -5.06
CA ASN A 84 7.65 -2.31 -5.54
C ASN A 84 8.49 -2.59 -6.79
N VAL A 85 8.57 -1.60 -7.69
CA VAL A 85 9.36 -1.68 -8.92
C VAL A 85 9.70 -0.29 -9.44
N VAL A 86 10.93 -0.12 -9.93
CA VAL A 86 11.40 1.06 -10.67
C VAL A 86 11.93 0.59 -12.02
N GLY A 87 11.26 0.95 -13.12
CA GLY A 87 11.71 0.49 -14.43
C GLY A 87 10.84 0.96 -15.59
N PRO A 88 11.24 0.61 -16.82
CA PRO A 88 10.49 0.95 -18.01
C PRO A 88 9.23 0.10 -18.15
N ILE A 89 8.19 0.71 -18.70
CA ILE A 89 6.99 0.01 -19.15
C ILE A 89 7.32 -0.66 -20.49
N SER A 90 7.21 -1.98 -20.56
CA SER A 90 7.42 -2.75 -21.80
C SER A 90 6.14 -2.91 -22.60
N THR A 91 5.00 -3.09 -21.95
CA THR A 91 3.69 -3.23 -22.59
C THR A 91 2.57 -2.59 -21.77
N ILE A 92 1.50 -2.18 -22.45
CA ILE A 92 0.27 -1.64 -21.87
C ILE A 92 -0.92 -2.39 -22.48
N SER A 93 -1.80 -2.92 -21.63
CA SER A 93 -3.06 -3.52 -22.09
C SER A 93 -4.08 -2.46 -22.54
N GLY A 94 -5.16 -2.88 -23.19
CA GLY A 94 -6.35 -2.04 -23.30
C GLY A 94 -7.06 -1.91 -21.96
N ILE A 95 -7.89 -0.87 -21.83
CA ILE A 95 -8.75 -0.67 -20.64
C ILE A 95 -9.76 -1.83 -20.58
N ASP A 96 -9.87 -2.47 -19.43
CA ASP A 96 -10.95 -3.39 -19.14
C ASP A 96 -12.25 -2.58 -18.93
N PRO A 97 -13.30 -2.78 -19.75
CA PRO A 97 -14.51 -1.97 -19.68
C PRO A 97 -15.39 -2.26 -18.46
N ASP A 98 -15.15 -3.38 -17.77
CA ASP A 98 -15.95 -3.77 -16.60
C ASP A 98 -15.32 -3.26 -15.30
N THR A 99 -13.98 -3.14 -15.23
CA THR A 99 -13.23 -2.74 -14.03
C THR A 99 -12.52 -1.39 -14.17
N ASN A 100 -12.44 -0.82 -15.39
CA ASN A 100 -11.59 0.35 -15.70
C ASN A 100 -10.10 0.15 -15.36
N GLU A 101 -9.64 -1.08 -15.40
CA GLU A 101 -8.24 -1.41 -15.14
C GLU A 101 -7.41 -1.42 -16.40
N ILE A 102 -6.14 -1.03 -16.28
CA ILE A 102 -5.10 -1.20 -17.29
C ILE A 102 -3.97 -2.00 -16.65
N ALA A 103 -3.53 -3.07 -17.33
CA ALA A 103 -2.33 -3.79 -16.91
C ALA A 103 -1.11 -3.26 -17.69
N LEU A 104 -0.07 -2.94 -16.94
CA LEU A 104 1.25 -2.55 -17.43
C LEU A 104 2.21 -3.71 -17.16
N ASP A 105 3.15 -3.95 -18.05
CA ASP A 105 4.33 -4.76 -17.74
C ASP A 105 5.50 -3.82 -17.43
N VAL A 106 6.01 -3.89 -16.19
CA VAL A 106 7.16 -3.12 -15.71
C VAL A 106 8.20 -4.10 -15.18
N LEU A 107 9.30 -4.28 -15.87
CA LEU A 107 10.33 -5.27 -15.50
C LEU A 107 9.77 -6.68 -15.30
N GLY A 108 8.90 -7.17 -16.18
CA GLY A 108 8.26 -8.47 -16.03
C GLY A 108 7.32 -8.60 -14.84
N GLN A 109 6.99 -7.48 -14.19
CA GLN A 109 5.97 -7.41 -13.14
C GLN A 109 4.66 -6.91 -13.76
N THR A 110 3.56 -7.63 -13.54
CA THR A 110 2.23 -7.11 -13.91
C THR A 110 1.81 -6.06 -12.90
N VAL A 111 1.69 -4.80 -13.35
CA VAL A 111 1.21 -3.66 -12.57
C VAL A 111 -0.17 -3.28 -13.05
N VAL A 112 -1.16 -3.28 -12.17
CA VAL A 112 -2.53 -2.90 -12.49
C VAL A 112 -2.79 -1.50 -11.96
N ILE A 113 -3.09 -0.57 -12.88
CA ILE A 113 -3.56 0.77 -12.56
C ILE A 113 -5.08 0.83 -12.74
N ASN A 114 -5.74 1.59 -11.88
CA ASN A 114 -7.20 1.74 -11.87
C ASN A 114 -7.62 3.15 -11.42
N LEU A 115 -8.91 3.33 -11.07
CA LEU A 115 -9.44 4.64 -10.71
C LEU A 115 -8.87 5.22 -9.40
N ILE A 116 -8.32 4.41 -8.49
CA ILE A 116 -7.72 4.90 -7.24
C ILE A 116 -6.22 5.17 -7.32
N THR A 117 -5.56 4.79 -8.42
CA THR A 117 -4.13 5.01 -8.60
C THR A 117 -3.81 6.49 -8.67
N GLN A 118 -2.93 6.97 -7.79
CA GLN A 118 -2.41 8.34 -7.80
C GLN A 118 -1.24 8.45 -8.77
N PHE A 119 -1.10 9.59 -9.46
CA PHE A 119 -0.07 9.77 -10.49
C PHE A 119 0.76 11.03 -10.25
N LYS A 120 2.06 10.94 -10.59
CA LYS A 120 2.97 12.08 -10.63
C LYS A 120 3.82 12.04 -11.89
N GLY A 121 3.92 13.17 -12.60
CA GLY A 121 4.66 13.28 -13.87
C GLY A 121 4.00 12.56 -15.07
N THR A 122 2.91 11.87 -14.87
CA THR A 122 2.06 11.22 -15.88
C THR A 122 0.62 11.15 -15.38
N SER A 123 -0.26 10.46 -16.10
CA SER A 123 -1.65 10.20 -15.70
C SER A 123 -2.15 8.90 -16.32
N TYR A 124 -3.31 8.44 -15.87
CA TYR A 124 -4.00 7.27 -16.42
C TYR A 124 -4.12 7.32 -17.96
N ASP A 125 -4.35 8.50 -18.56
CA ASP A 125 -4.53 8.71 -19.99
C ASP A 125 -3.23 8.93 -20.78
N THR A 126 -2.13 9.28 -20.11
CA THR A 126 -0.88 9.73 -20.76
C THR A 126 0.32 8.83 -20.50
N ILE A 127 0.17 7.83 -19.65
CA ILE A 127 1.20 6.82 -19.41
C ILE A 127 1.44 6.02 -20.70
N ASP A 128 2.71 5.80 -21.07
CA ASP A 128 3.06 5.19 -22.35
C ASP A 128 4.20 4.16 -22.21
N VAL A 129 4.37 3.34 -23.22
CA VAL A 129 5.51 2.40 -23.33
C VAL A 129 6.82 3.20 -23.36
N ASP A 130 7.88 2.61 -22.82
CA ASP A 130 9.20 3.22 -22.57
C ASP A 130 9.23 4.32 -21.50
N ASP A 131 8.11 4.69 -20.86
CA ASP A 131 8.12 5.49 -19.64
C ASP A 131 8.83 4.71 -18.53
N VAL A 132 9.78 5.34 -17.85
CA VAL A 132 10.38 4.80 -16.62
C VAL A 132 9.53 5.27 -15.44
N VAL A 133 9.00 4.31 -14.71
CA VAL A 133 8.07 4.55 -13.61
C VAL A 133 8.59 4.01 -12.29
N VAL A 134 8.24 4.68 -11.21
CA VAL A 134 8.28 4.19 -9.82
C VAL A 134 6.87 3.77 -9.46
N VAL A 135 6.70 2.55 -8.99
CA VAL A 135 5.40 1.98 -8.62
C VAL A 135 5.37 1.66 -7.14
N SER A 136 4.32 2.09 -6.48
CA SER A 136 3.95 1.67 -5.14
C SER A 136 2.53 1.10 -5.13
N GLY A 137 2.32 0.03 -4.39
CA GLY A 137 1.01 -0.64 -4.32
C GLY A 137 1.06 -1.94 -3.54
N TYR A 138 -0.05 -2.64 -3.57
CA TYR A 138 -0.22 -3.90 -2.86
C TYR A 138 -0.08 -5.10 -3.79
N ARG A 139 0.63 -6.15 -3.36
CA ARG A 139 0.66 -7.41 -4.09
C ARG A 139 -0.65 -8.16 -3.95
N ASN A 140 -1.14 -8.71 -5.07
CA ASN A 140 -2.33 -9.53 -5.14
C ASN A 140 -1.95 -11.02 -5.20
N PHE A 141 -2.95 -11.90 -5.06
CA PHE A 141 -2.78 -13.37 -5.04
C PHE A 141 -2.20 -13.95 -6.33
N ASP A 142 -2.41 -13.29 -7.47
CA ASP A 142 -1.87 -13.68 -8.79
C ASP A 142 -0.46 -13.14 -9.03
N GLY A 143 0.12 -12.47 -8.02
CA GLY A 143 1.45 -11.84 -8.07
C GLY A 143 1.44 -10.45 -8.68
N SER A 144 0.33 -9.97 -9.25
CA SER A 144 0.24 -8.60 -9.76
C SER A 144 0.40 -7.57 -8.64
N ILE A 145 0.84 -6.36 -9.00
CA ILE A 145 0.90 -5.20 -8.12
C ILE A 145 -0.31 -4.32 -8.43
N ARG A 146 -1.23 -4.18 -7.48
CA ARG A 146 -2.34 -3.23 -7.54
C ARG A 146 -1.78 -1.86 -7.14
N ALA A 147 -1.47 -1.03 -8.16
CA ALA A 147 -0.78 0.23 -7.93
C ALA A 147 -1.68 1.26 -7.24
N THR A 148 -1.23 1.76 -6.11
CA THR A 148 -1.83 2.91 -5.41
C THR A 148 -1.18 4.22 -5.83
N PHE A 149 0.09 4.16 -6.29
CA PHE A 149 0.85 5.30 -6.78
C PHE A 149 1.78 4.93 -7.93
N VAL A 150 1.85 5.80 -8.97
CA VAL A 150 2.77 5.69 -10.09
C VAL A 150 3.39 7.04 -10.41
N GLU A 151 4.73 7.12 -10.39
CA GLU A 151 5.48 8.32 -10.79
C GLU A 151 6.29 8.06 -12.05
N LYS A 152 6.10 8.86 -13.10
CA LYS A 152 7.01 8.87 -14.25
C LYS A 152 8.24 9.71 -13.92
N THR A 153 9.42 9.08 -13.96
CA THR A 153 10.71 9.73 -13.68
C THR A 153 11.50 10.10 -14.93
N GLY A 154 11.17 9.52 -16.07
CA GLY A 154 11.82 9.79 -17.34
C GLY A 154 11.43 8.83 -18.45
N ASP A 155 12.24 8.79 -19.49
CA ASP A 155 12.12 7.83 -20.60
C ASP A 155 13.29 6.84 -20.54
N PHE A 156 13.07 5.60 -20.97
CA PHE A 156 14.07 4.54 -20.92
C PHE A 156 15.29 4.84 -21.81
N SER A 157 16.46 4.49 -21.32
CA SER A 157 17.70 4.44 -22.08
C SER A 157 18.54 3.22 -21.64
N ALA A 158 19.29 2.61 -22.57
CA ALA A 158 20.15 1.48 -22.25
C ALA A 158 21.14 1.83 -21.11
N GLY A 159 21.22 0.96 -20.09
CA GLY A 159 21.99 1.18 -18.87
C GLY A 159 21.22 1.97 -17.78
N SER A 160 19.93 2.21 -17.95
CA SER A 160 19.10 2.78 -16.89
C SER A 160 19.17 1.93 -15.63
N GLN A 161 19.26 2.59 -14.47
CA GLN A 161 19.12 1.96 -13.17
C GLN A 161 17.67 1.53 -12.99
N VAL A 162 17.46 0.34 -12.47
CA VAL A 162 16.17 -0.26 -12.20
C VAL A 162 16.19 -0.99 -10.86
N GLU A 163 15.00 -1.19 -10.28
CA GLU A 163 14.85 -1.84 -9.00
C GLU A 163 13.56 -2.69 -9.01
N VAL A 164 13.59 -3.84 -8.36
CA VAL A 164 12.41 -4.68 -8.20
C VAL A 164 12.47 -5.41 -6.87
N THR A 165 11.33 -5.41 -6.17
CA THR A 165 11.12 -6.23 -4.97
C THR A 165 10.26 -7.43 -5.33
N GLY A 166 10.66 -8.65 -4.95
CA GLY A 166 9.86 -9.84 -5.20
C GLY A 166 10.49 -11.13 -4.71
N PHE A 167 9.72 -12.22 -4.83
CA PHE A 167 10.18 -13.55 -4.43
C PHE A 167 11.06 -14.16 -5.51
N ILE A 168 12.21 -14.69 -5.08
CA ILE A 168 13.11 -15.47 -5.94
C ILE A 168 12.43 -16.79 -6.33
N THR A 169 12.44 -17.07 -7.62
CA THR A 169 12.00 -18.35 -8.20
C THR A 169 13.02 -18.81 -9.25
N ASN A 170 12.98 -20.08 -9.62
CA ASN A 170 13.79 -20.65 -10.69
C ASN A 170 15.31 -20.34 -10.56
N LEU A 171 15.84 -20.39 -9.32
CA LEU A 171 17.25 -20.16 -9.06
C LEU A 171 18.13 -21.18 -9.80
N ASP A 172 19.03 -20.69 -10.68
CA ASP A 172 20.08 -21.49 -11.34
C ASP A 172 21.47 -21.01 -10.91
N PRO A 173 22.07 -21.66 -9.89
CA PRO A 173 23.42 -21.30 -9.45
C PRO A 173 24.53 -21.58 -10.49
N GLY A 174 24.24 -22.39 -11.51
CA GLY A 174 25.21 -22.71 -12.58
C GLY A 174 25.29 -21.61 -13.64
N LEU A 175 24.19 -20.89 -13.85
CA LEU A 175 24.11 -19.71 -14.73
C LEU A 175 24.21 -18.39 -13.95
N GLU A 176 24.16 -18.45 -12.60
CA GLU A 176 24.12 -17.29 -11.71
C GLU A 176 22.93 -16.38 -12.04
N THR A 177 21.75 -17.01 -12.22
CA THR A 177 20.48 -16.33 -12.53
C THR A 177 19.36 -16.84 -11.63
N PHE A 178 18.32 -16.02 -11.47
CA PHE A 178 17.02 -16.40 -10.91
C PHE A 178 15.92 -15.57 -11.58
N GLU A 179 14.67 -15.83 -11.24
CA GLU A 179 13.53 -15.09 -11.74
C GLU A 179 12.77 -14.42 -10.59
N ILE A 180 12.24 -13.23 -10.86
CA ILE A 180 11.20 -12.56 -10.07
C ILE A 180 10.02 -12.37 -11.01
N GLN A 181 8.96 -13.18 -10.85
CA GLN A 181 7.89 -13.33 -11.85
C GLN A 181 8.47 -13.62 -13.24
N ASP A 182 8.21 -12.74 -14.23
CA ASP A 182 8.69 -12.92 -15.60
C ASP A 182 10.05 -12.23 -15.86
N LEU A 183 10.63 -11.58 -14.84
CA LEU A 183 11.95 -10.94 -14.96
C LEU A 183 13.08 -11.94 -14.67
N THR A 184 13.99 -12.10 -15.62
CA THR A 184 15.26 -12.78 -15.36
C THR A 184 16.27 -11.82 -14.74
N VAL A 185 16.87 -12.20 -13.61
CA VAL A 185 17.94 -11.49 -12.91
C VAL A 185 19.25 -12.25 -13.09
N ASN A 186 20.29 -11.57 -13.57
CA ASN A 186 21.66 -12.07 -13.64
C ASN A 186 22.50 -11.43 -12.53
N TYR A 187 22.99 -12.26 -11.59
CA TYR A 187 23.79 -11.80 -10.46
C TYR A 187 25.27 -12.18 -10.55
N SER A 188 25.74 -12.63 -11.72
CA SER A 188 27.11 -13.15 -11.92
C SER A 188 28.21 -12.15 -11.54
N THR A 189 27.95 -10.85 -11.65
CA THR A 189 28.93 -9.80 -11.33
C THR A 189 29.13 -9.60 -9.83
N ILE A 190 28.16 -9.99 -9.00
CA ILE A 190 28.15 -9.80 -7.55
C ILE A 190 28.07 -11.12 -6.77
N ALA A 191 28.05 -12.27 -7.44
CA ALA A 191 27.85 -13.59 -6.81
C ALA A 191 28.87 -13.90 -5.67
N GLY A 192 30.09 -13.33 -5.75
CA GLY A 192 31.13 -13.51 -4.75
C GLY A 192 31.02 -12.60 -3.52
N ASP A 193 30.18 -11.57 -3.59
CA ASP A 193 30.00 -10.53 -2.55
C ASP A 193 28.70 -10.68 -1.77
N LEU A 194 27.79 -11.56 -2.23
CA LEU A 194 26.49 -11.78 -1.60
C LEU A 194 26.63 -12.47 -0.23
N PRO A 195 25.77 -12.11 0.75
CA PRO A 195 25.70 -12.79 2.04
C PRO A 195 25.40 -14.29 1.91
N GLU A 196 25.83 -15.08 2.91
CA GLU A 196 25.52 -16.53 2.95
C GLU A 196 24.01 -16.75 2.97
N GLY A 197 23.52 -17.57 2.05
CA GLY A 197 22.08 -17.90 1.92
C GLY A 197 21.32 -17.02 0.94
N ILE A 198 21.98 -16.04 0.30
CA ILE A 198 21.41 -15.21 -0.76
C ILE A 198 22.19 -15.44 -2.07
N PRO A 199 21.50 -15.71 -3.22
CA PRO A 199 20.03 -15.92 -3.35
C PRO A 199 19.60 -17.33 -2.94
N ALA A 200 18.33 -17.47 -2.55
CA ALA A 200 17.66 -18.76 -2.38
C ALA A 200 16.19 -18.66 -2.83
N ASP A 201 15.63 -19.78 -3.33
CA ASP A 201 14.21 -19.80 -3.74
C ASP A 201 13.28 -19.42 -2.57
N ASN A 202 12.23 -18.68 -2.89
CA ASN A 202 11.22 -18.15 -1.96
C ASN A 202 11.73 -17.09 -0.96
N LEU A 203 12.93 -16.55 -1.11
CA LEU A 203 13.31 -15.32 -0.40
C LEU A 203 12.65 -14.11 -1.05
N LEU A 204 12.11 -13.22 -0.24
CA LEU A 204 11.70 -11.89 -0.65
C LEU A 204 12.94 -11.00 -0.67
N VAL A 205 13.26 -10.46 -1.84
CA VAL A 205 14.47 -9.63 -2.05
C VAL A 205 14.13 -8.36 -2.78
N GLU A 206 14.90 -7.32 -2.51
CA GLU A 206 15.05 -6.16 -3.35
C GLU A 206 16.30 -6.35 -4.22
N VAL A 207 16.16 -6.09 -5.52
CA VAL A 207 17.25 -6.21 -6.49
C VAL A 207 17.41 -4.89 -7.21
N GLN A 208 18.57 -4.30 -7.10
CA GLN A 208 18.98 -3.13 -7.88
C GLN A 208 19.91 -3.56 -8.99
N GLY A 209 19.82 -2.88 -10.15
CA GLY A 209 20.67 -3.23 -11.28
C GLY A 209 20.48 -2.34 -12.49
N THR A 210 20.96 -2.80 -13.64
CA THR A 210 20.87 -2.11 -14.92
C THR A 210 20.18 -2.94 -15.98
N LEU A 211 19.54 -2.27 -16.94
CA LEU A 211 18.80 -2.87 -18.03
C LEU A 211 19.27 -2.29 -19.37
N ASP A 212 19.50 -3.15 -20.36
CA ASP A 212 19.92 -2.73 -21.70
C ASP A 212 18.74 -2.53 -22.67
N THR A 213 17.63 -3.26 -22.45
CA THR A 213 16.37 -3.14 -23.21
C THR A 213 15.19 -3.22 -22.22
N PRO A 214 14.02 -2.60 -22.51
CA PRO A 214 12.88 -2.58 -21.57
C PRO A 214 12.39 -3.96 -21.12
N ASP A 215 12.54 -4.97 -21.96
CA ASP A 215 12.16 -6.38 -21.75
C ASP A 215 13.38 -7.29 -21.55
N GLY A 216 14.52 -6.72 -21.12
CA GLY A 216 15.80 -7.41 -21.02
C GLY A 216 16.02 -8.14 -19.68
N VAL A 217 17.22 -8.70 -19.56
CA VAL A 217 17.72 -9.30 -18.32
C VAL A 217 18.23 -8.19 -17.41
N LEU A 218 17.80 -8.18 -16.16
CA LEU A 218 18.33 -7.28 -15.15
C LEU A 218 19.73 -7.76 -14.74
N ASN A 219 20.75 -6.92 -14.93
CA ASN A 219 22.10 -7.18 -14.46
C ASN A 219 22.22 -6.58 -13.05
N ALA A 220 22.14 -7.45 -12.04
CA ALA A 220 22.14 -7.03 -10.65
C ALA A 220 23.46 -6.37 -10.23
N THR A 221 23.35 -5.27 -9.52
CA THR A 221 24.45 -4.56 -8.84
C THR A 221 24.37 -4.71 -7.32
N ASP A 222 23.16 -4.99 -6.81
CA ASP A 222 22.92 -5.29 -5.40
C ASP A 222 21.69 -6.20 -5.22
N ILE A 223 21.68 -7.00 -4.12
CA ILE A 223 20.56 -7.85 -3.71
C ILE A 223 20.51 -7.84 -2.18
N GLU A 224 19.39 -7.38 -1.63
CA GLU A 224 19.13 -7.33 -0.20
C GLU A 224 17.83 -8.07 0.16
N LEU A 225 17.71 -8.50 1.42
CA LEU A 225 16.44 -9.05 1.92
C LEU A 225 15.45 -7.90 2.12
N ALA A 226 14.25 -8.07 1.61
CA ALA A 226 13.18 -7.06 1.70
C ALA A 226 12.18 -7.33 2.85
N ASP A 227 12.51 -8.19 3.80
CA ASP A 227 11.68 -8.50 4.97
C ASP A 227 12.04 -7.55 6.13
N GLU A 228 11.44 -6.38 6.14
CA GLU A 228 11.70 -5.31 7.12
C GLU A 228 11.15 -5.63 8.51
N LEU A 229 10.10 -6.47 8.60
CA LEU A 229 9.40 -6.80 9.85
C LEU A 229 9.85 -8.14 10.47
N ALA A 230 10.83 -8.81 9.88
CA ALA A 230 11.32 -10.09 10.36
C ALA A 230 11.89 -10.01 11.79
N GLY A 231 11.16 -10.57 12.74
CA GLY A 231 11.57 -10.66 14.14
C GLY A 231 11.18 -9.45 15.00
N GLU A 232 10.41 -8.51 14.49
CA GLU A 232 9.78 -7.46 15.28
C GLU A 232 8.66 -8.05 16.16
N GLU A 233 8.53 -7.52 17.37
CA GLU A 233 7.44 -7.83 18.29
C GLU A 233 6.80 -6.50 18.70
N VAL A 234 5.52 -6.32 18.43
CA VAL A 234 4.79 -5.09 18.75
C VAL A 234 3.38 -5.42 19.26
N GLU A 235 2.88 -4.62 20.20
CA GLU A 235 1.56 -4.84 20.81
C GLU A 235 0.43 -4.50 19.83
N GLU A 236 0.67 -3.59 18.88
CA GLU A 236 -0.31 -3.15 17.89
C GLU A 236 0.33 -3.06 16.50
N PHE A 237 -0.19 -3.84 15.60
CA PHE A 237 0.23 -3.89 14.20
C PHE A 237 -0.99 -3.86 13.30
N GLU A 238 -1.02 -2.88 12.41
CA GLU A 238 -2.05 -2.70 11.39
C GLU A 238 -1.45 -2.91 10.00
N ILE A 239 -2.15 -3.65 9.17
CA ILE A 239 -1.74 -3.87 7.78
C ILE A 239 -2.94 -3.87 6.84
N MET A 240 -2.89 -3.04 5.80
CA MET A 240 -3.81 -3.07 4.68
C MET A 240 -3.18 -3.77 3.47
N GLY A 241 -3.99 -4.54 2.73
CA GLY A 241 -3.55 -5.17 1.48
C GLY A 241 -4.51 -6.23 0.97
N TYR A 242 -4.05 -7.01 0.00
CA TYR A 242 -4.85 -8.10 -0.57
C TYR A 242 -4.47 -9.43 0.04
N VAL A 243 -5.47 -10.27 0.30
CA VAL A 243 -5.24 -11.68 0.67
C VAL A 243 -4.56 -12.39 -0.50
N THR A 244 -3.33 -12.84 -0.27
CA THR A 244 -2.53 -13.54 -1.29
C THR A 244 -2.66 -15.05 -1.20
N GLU A 245 -2.87 -15.60 0.02
CA GLU A 245 -2.98 -17.03 0.27
C GLU A 245 -3.89 -17.28 1.48
N VAL A 246 -4.74 -18.30 1.40
CA VAL A 246 -5.44 -18.84 2.57
C VAL A 246 -4.80 -20.19 2.90
N ILE A 247 -4.19 -20.29 4.09
CA ILE A 247 -3.38 -21.44 4.52
C ILE A 247 -4.26 -22.50 5.19
N SER A 248 -5.20 -22.06 6.02
CA SER A 248 -6.16 -22.96 6.69
C SER A 248 -7.41 -22.21 7.14
N GLU A 249 -8.55 -22.92 7.13
CA GLU A 249 -9.87 -22.47 7.52
C GLU A 249 -10.42 -23.40 8.59
N ASN A 250 -10.15 -23.13 9.86
CA ASN A 250 -10.68 -23.85 11.02
C ASN A 250 -11.14 -22.82 12.05
N ASP A 251 -11.09 -23.15 13.33
CA ASP A 251 -11.38 -22.21 14.43
C ASP A 251 -10.41 -21.00 14.42
N ILE A 252 -9.23 -21.15 13.83
CA ILE A 252 -8.27 -20.07 13.51
C ILE A 252 -8.07 -20.07 12.01
N ILE A 253 -8.47 -19.01 11.36
CA ILE A 253 -8.19 -18.76 9.94
C ILE A 253 -6.76 -18.24 9.83
N LYS A 254 -5.97 -18.88 8.97
CA LYS A 254 -4.59 -18.51 8.68
C LYS A 254 -4.48 -18.15 7.21
N PHE A 255 -4.04 -16.95 6.96
CA PHE A 255 -3.92 -16.40 5.61
C PHE A 255 -2.74 -15.42 5.52
N LYS A 256 -2.49 -14.87 4.34
CA LYS A 256 -1.50 -13.82 4.14
C LYS A 256 -2.14 -12.59 3.53
N ILE A 257 -1.72 -11.43 4.01
CA ILE A 257 -1.88 -10.12 3.34
C ILE A 257 -0.50 -9.76 2.77
N GLY A 258 -0.39 -9.68 1.44
CA GLY A 258 0.93 -9.61 0.81
C GLY A 258 1.81 -10.80 1.19
N ASN A 259 2.89 -10.55 1.94
CA ASN A 259 3.76 -11.60 2.53
C ASN A 259 3.56 -11.79 4.04
N GLN A 260 2.81 -10.91 4.71
CA GLN A 260 2.55 -11.00 6.15
C GLN A 260 1.57 -12.14 6.47
N GLU A 261 1.98 -13.10 7.30
CA GLU A 261 1.09 -14.14 7.83
C GLU A 261 0.18 -13.58 8.91
N VAL A 262 -1.13 -13.83 8.78
CA VAL A 262 -2.18 -13.36 9.69
C VAL A 262 -2.96 -14.55 10.23
N HIS A 263 -3.17 -14.57 11.55
CA HIS A 263 -4.00 -15.55 12.25
C HIS A 263 -5.16 -14.82 12.93
N VAL A 264 -6.39 -15.17 12.60
CA VAL A 264 -7.58 -14.59 13.21
C VAL A 264 -8.56 -15.69 13.66
N ASN A 265 -9.28 -15.46 14.77
CA ASN A 265 -10.31 -16.39 15.23
C ASN A 265 -11.54 -16.29 14.33
N SER A 266 -12.07 -17.43 13.86
CA SER A 266 -13.27 -17.46 13.00
C SER A 266 -14.59 -17.19 13.75
N ASP A 267 -14.55 -17.10 15.08
CA ASP A 267 -15.71 -16.80 15.91
C ASP A 267 -15.86 -15.27 16.06
N PRO A 268 -16.91 -14.65 15.51
CA PRO A 268 -17.14 -13.20 15.61
C PRO A 268 -17.45 -12.71 17.04
N ASP A 269 -17.66 -13.63 18.02
CA ASP A 269 -17.69 -13.29 19.45
C ASP A 269 -16.27 -13.14 20.06
N VAL A 270 -15.21 -13.47 19.32
CA VAL A 270 -13.80 -13.44 19.75
C VAL A 270 -12.96 -12.44 18.95
N ALA A 271 -13.18 -12.32 17.63
CA ALA A 271 -12.55 -11.34 16.77
C ALA A 271 -13.62 -10.48 16.09
N VAL A 272 -13.33 -9.19 15.87
CA VAL A 272 -14.23 -8.25 15.21
C VAL A 272 -14.09 -8.40 13.69
N TYR A 273 -15.21 -8.38 12.98
CA TYR A 273 -15.26 -8.39 11.52
C TYR A 273 -16.14 -7.22 11.07
N VAL A 274 -15.53 -6.25 10.38
CA VAL A 274 -16.19 -5.04 9.89
C VAL A 274 -16.45 -5.19 8.40
N ASP A 275 -17.66 -4.91 7.95
CA ASP A 275 -18.10 -4.94 6.55
C ASP A 275 -17.95 -6.30 5.83
N GLY A 276 -17.89 -7.41 6.58
CA GLY A 276 -17.80 -8.75 6.04
C GLY A 276 -17.86 -9.85 7.09
N ASP A 277 -17.72 -11.08 6.63
CA ASP A 277 -17.76 -12.29 7.45
C ASP A 277 -16.45 -13.11 7.34
N PRO A 278 -16.13 -13.98 8.34
CA PRO A 278 -14.95 -14.85 8.27
C PRO A 278 -14.83 -15.67 6.98
N SER A 279 -15.95 -16.03 6.36
CA SER A 279 -15.98 -16.79 5.09
C SER A 279 -15.61 -15.97 3.85
N ASP A 280 -15.53 -14.66 3.97
CA ASP A 280 -15.18 -13.75 2.88
C ASP A 280 -13.67 -13.53 2.76
N ILE A 281 -12.87 -14.05 3.73
CA ILE A 281 -11.41 -14.08 3.64
C ILE A 281 -11.01 -15.05 2.53
N THR A 282 -10.86 -14.53 1.32
CA THR A 282 -10.51 -15.30 0.11
C THR A 282 -9.38 -14.61 -0.67
N PRO A 283 -8.56 -15.35 -1.44
CA PRO A 283 -7.53 -14.74 -2.26
C PRO A 283 -8.08 -13.65 -3.17
N GLY A 284 -7.45 -12.47 -3.16
CA GLY A 284 -7.87 -11.28 -3.90
C GLY A 284 -8.80 -10.33 -3.15
N GLN A 285 -9.27 -10.70 -1.94
CA GLN A 285 -10.00 -9.77 -1.09
C GLN A 285 -9.06 -8.72 -0.50
N LYS A 286 -9.43 -7.45 -0.58
CA LYS A 286 -8.73 -6.35 0.09
C LYS A 286 -9.20 -6.29 1.54
N LEU A 287 -8.27 -6.34 2.47
CA LEU A 287 -8.51 -6.33 3.92
C LEU A 287 -7.58 -5.33 4.59
N GLU A 288 -8.04 -4.87 5.73
CA GLU A 288 -7.21 -4.34 6.80
C GLU A 288 -7.27 -5.31 7.98
N ALA A 289 -6.14 -5.56 8.61
CA ALA A 289 -6.03 -6.44 9.76
C ALA A 289 -5.25 -5.74 10.87
N GLU A 290 -5.84 -5.72 12.07
CA GLU A 290 -5.27 -5.16 13.28
C GLU A 290 -5.08 -6.23 14.34
N GLY A 291 -3.92 -6.21 15.03
CA GLY A 291 -3.59 -7.22 16.02
C GLY A 291 -2.22 -7.01 16.63
N SER A 292 -1.71 -8.04 17.33
CA SER A 292 -0.34 -8.05 17.84
C SER A 292 0.59 -8.84 16.91
N LEU A 293 1.81 -8.31 16.68
CA LEU A 293 2.85 -9.00 15.93
C LEU A 293 3.76 -9.76 16.89
N GLU A 294 3.80 -11.09 16.76
CA GLU A 294 4.61 -11.97 17.57
C GLU A 294 5.31 -13.03 16.69
N GLY A 295 6.64 -13.04 16.71
CA GLY A 295 7.43 -14.00 15.94
C GLY A 295 7.19 -13.96 14.42
N GLY A 296 6.87 -12.78 13.87
CA GLY A 296 6.57 -12.57 12.45
C GLY A 296 5.15 -12.95 12.03
N ILE A 297 4.25 -13.24 12.97
CA ILE A 297 2.84 -13.56 12.72
C ILE A 297 1.97 -12.47 13.34
N LEU A 298 1.05 -11.90 12.56
CA LEU A 298 0.00 -11.02 13.07
C LEU A 298 -1.13 -11.87 13.67
N PHE A 299 -1.34 -11.74 14.97
CA PHE A 299 -2.49 -12.31 15.67
C PHE A 299 -3.60 -11.26 15.71
N ALA A 300 -4.44 -11.29 14.69
CA ALA A 300 -5.46 -10.27 14.49
C ALA A 300 -6.65 -10.44 15.45
N TRP A 301 -7.11 -9.33 15.99
CA TRP A 301 -8.37 -9.22 16.75
C TRP A 301 -9.46 -8.50 15.97
N GLU A 302 -9.10 -7.79 14.87
CA GLU A 302 -10.02 -7.12 13.97
C GLU A 302 -9.64 -7.32 12.52
N ILE A 303 -10.63 -7.51 11.67
CA ILE A 303 -10.52 -7.59 10.20
C ILE A 303 -11.58 -6.69 9.60
N GLU A 304 -11.16 -5.70 8.83
CA GLU A 304 -12.05 -4.86 8.04
C GLU A 304 -11.98 -5.23 6.55
N PHE A 305 -13.15 -5.36 5.90
CA PHE A 305 -13.25 -5.71 4.49
C PHE A 305 -13.41 -4.47 3.63
N TRP A 306 -12.56 -4.33 2.63
CA TRP A 306 -12.56 -3.22 1.71
C TRP A 306 -12.95 -3.64 0.30
N LYS A 307 -13.69 -2.78 -0.41
CA LYS A 307 -13.86 -2.95 -1.86
C LYS A 307 -12.52 -2.65 -2.56
N PRO A 308 -12.20 -3.32 -3.70
CA PRO A 308 -10.91 -3.12 -4.38
C PRO A 308 -10.58 -1.66 -4.71
N ASP A 309 -11.59 -0.88 -5.13
CA ASP A 309 -11.45 0.52 -5.55
C ASP A 309 -11.95 1.52 -4.50
N GLN A 310 -12.15 1.09 -3.26
CA GLN A 310 -12.58 1.95 -2.16
C GLN A 310 -11.41 2.78 -1.65
N ILE A 311 -11.67 4.06 -1.46
CA ILE A 311 -10.79 5.03 -0.79
C ILE A 311 -11.46 5.53 0.48
N GLU A 312 -10.63 5.95 1.41
CA GLU A 312 -11.04 6.68 2.60
C GLU A 312 -10.46 8.09 2.52
N VAL A 313 -11.27 9.06 2.84
CA VAL A 313 -10.91 10.47 2.79
C VAL A 313 -11.55 11.20 3.96
N GLU A 314 -10.72 11.81 4.76
CA GLU A 314 -11.12 12.73 5.82
C GLU A 314 -11.01 14.19 5.36
N GLY A 315 -11.86 15.06 5.87
CA GLY A 315 -11.77 16.49 5.59
C GLY A 315 -12.85 17.34 6.22
N ILE A 316 -12.62 18.67 6.18
CA ILE A 316 -13.60 19.68 6.62
C ILE A 316 -14.51 20.00 5.46
N VAL A 317 -15.81 19.90 5.68
CA VAL A 317 -16.85 20.23 4.67
C VAL A 317 -16.80 21.73 4.35
N ASP A 318 -16.50 22.09 3.10
CA ASP A 318 -16.51 23.46 2.59
C ASP A 318 -17.85 23.82 1.90
N GLU A 319 -18.42 22.88 1.16
CA GLU A 319 -19.70 23.07 0.46
C GLU A 319 -20.60 21.85 0.68
N VAL A 320 -21.89 22.08 0.93
CA VAL A 320 -22.90 21.04 0.97
C VAL A 320 -24.15 21.45 0.20
N VAL A 321 -24.65 20.55 -0.65
CA VAL A 321 -25.89 20.72 -1.42
C VAL A 321 -26.74 19.45 -1.29
N PHE A 322 -28.02 19.59 -1.06
CA PHE A 322 -28.92 18.43 -0.99
C PHE A 322 -29.53 18.13 -2.36
N ASN A 323 -29.23 16.96 -2.90
CA ASN A 323 -29.79 16.46 -4.12
C ASN A 323 -30.71 15.26 -3.81
N SER A 324 -32.00 15.37 -4.16
CA SER A 324 -33.00 14.32 -3.91
C SER A 324 -33.12 13.87 -2.43
N GLY A 325 -32.66 14.72 -1.49
CA GLY A 325 -32.73 14.47 -0.05
C GLY A 325 -31.44 13.88 0.52
N PHE A 326 -30.40 13.67 -0.33
CA PHE A 326 -29.08 13.21 0.09
C PHE A 326 -28.06 14.34 -0.03
N PRO A 327 -27.11 14.48 0.93
CA PRO A 327 -26.05 15.48 0.83
C PRO A 327 -25.04 15.13 -0.25
N GLU A 328 -24.64 16.14 -1.03
CA GLU A 328 -23.45 16.14 -1.88
C GLU A 328 -22.55 17.24 -1.33
N PHE A 329 -21.26 16.95 -1.11
CA PHE A 329 -20.38 17.90 -0.45
C PHE A 329 -18.95 17.85 -1.00
N ARG A 330 -18.15 18.86 -0.65
CA ARG A 330 -16.73 18.99 -0.96
C ARG A 330 -15.97 19.32 0.31
N PHE A 331 -14.69 18.93 0.34
CA PHE A 331 -13.77 19.30 1.42
C PHE A 331 -12.94 20.53 1.04
N GLU A 332 -12.51 21.31 2.05
CA GLU A 332 -11.71 22.54 1.87
C GLU A 332 -10.44 22.33 1.04
N GLU A 333 -9.76 21.20 1.21
CA GLU A 333 -8.51 20.89 0.50
C GLU A 333 -8.71 20.07 -0.79
N ARG A 334 -9.97 19.77 -1.14
CA ARG A 334 -10.37 18.95 -2.29
C ARG A 334 -11.52 19.56 -3.08
N GLU A 335 -11.40 20.85 -3.41
CA GLU A 335 -12.44 21.63 -4.11
C GLU A 335 -12.89 21.01 -5.44
N ASP A 336 -12.00 20.26 -6.12
CA ASP A 336 -12.28 19.58 -7.40
C ASP A 336 -12.94 18.20 -7.21
N GLN A 337 -13.04 17.69 -5.96
CA GLN A 337 -13.61 16.37 -5.66
C GLN A 337 -15.01 16.53 -5.02
N LEU A 338 -16.02 15.93 -5.65
CA LEU A 338 -17.40 15.89 -5.15
C LEU A 338 -17.68 14.54 -4.50
N PHE A 339 -18.08 14.55 -3.25
CA PHE A 339 -18.60 13.37 -2.55
C PHE A 339 -20.11 13.31 -2.68
N GLN A 340 -20.62 12.22 -3.26
CA GLN A 340 -22.05 12.01 -3.47
C GLN A 340 -22.55 10.91 -2.54
N THR A 341 -23.62 11.17 -1.82
CA THR A 341 -24.32 10.16 -1.03
C THR A 341 -25.65 9.75 -1.68
N ASN A 342 -26.18 8.61 -1.30
CA ASN A 342 -27.42 8.07 -1.82
C ASN A 342 -28.13 7.20 -0.76
N ASN A 343 -29.16 6.44 -1.15
CA ASN A 343 -29.93 5.59 -0.24
C ASN A 343 -29.20 4.30 0.21
N GLU A 344 -28.01 4.03 -0.31
CA GLU A 344 -27.14 2.91 0.06
C GLU A 344 -25.99 3.37 0.95
N THR A 345 -25.74 4.69 1.05
CA THR A 345 -24.72 5.27 1.93
C THR A 345 -25.10 5.05 3.40
N GLU A 346 -24.19 4.47 4.15
CA GLU A 346 -24.28 4.36 5.60
C GLU A 346 -23.83 5.67 6.26
N PHE A 347 -24.51 6.09 7.33
CA PHE A 347 -24.16 7.28 8.10
C PHE A 347 -23.93 6.84 9.55
N GLU A 348 -22.72 7.10 10.08
CA GLU A 348 -22.34 6.75 11.43
C GLU A 348 -22.09 8.03 12.25
N ASP A 349 -22.70 8.12 13.41
CA ASP A 349 -22.63 9.26 14.34
C ASP A 349 -23.06 10.62 13.74
N VAL A 350 -23.68 10.63 12.55
CA VAL A 350 -24.24 11.81 11.87
C VAL A 350 -25.47 11.39 11.05
N GLU A 351 -26.49 12.22 11.04
CA GLU A 351 -27.64 12.02 10.15
C GLU A 351 -27.43 12.80 8.83
N PRO A 352 -27.95 12.31 7.68
CA PRO A 352 -27.75 12.96 6.38
C PRO A 352 -28.08 14.46 6.36
N ASP A 353 -29.12 14.89 7.09
CA ASP A 353 -29.60 16.27 7.16
C ASP A 353 -28.83 17.14 8.19
N GLU A 354 -27.92 16.55 8.94
CA GLU A 354 -27.06 17.24 9.90
C GLU A 354 -25.72 17.65 9.29
N ILE A 355 -25.35 17.13 8.10
CA ILE A 355 -24.08 17.49 7.45
C ILE A 355 -24.12 18.96 7.05
N GLU A 356 -23.21 19.77 7.62
CA GLU A 356 -23.09 21.20 7.38
C GLU A 356 -21.63 21.64 7.19
N VAL A 357 -21.46 22.81 6.59
CA VAL A 357 -20.13 23.44 6.37
C VAL A 357 -19.39 23.62 7.68
N GLY A 358 -18.13 23.22 7.71
CA GLY A 358 -17.23 23.28 8.86
C GLY A 358 -17.20 22.01 9.71
N MET A 359 -17.99 20.99 9.38
CA MET A 359 -17.89 19.68 10.03
C MET A 359 -16.67 18.92 9.50
N GLN A 360 -15.96 18.24 10.39
CA GLN A 360 -14.94 17.25 10.05
C GLN A 360 -15.62 15.91 9.95
N ILE A 361 -15.51 15.29 8.80
CA ILE A 361 -16.12 13.98 8.51
C ILE A 361 -15.15 13.12 7.71
N GLU A 362 -15.28 11.82 7.92
CA GLU A 362 -14.62 10.80 7.11
C GLU A 362 -15.59 10.23 6.08
N VAL A 363 -15.09 9.87 4.90
CA VAL A 363 -15.82 9.23 3.83
C VAL A 363 -15.09 8.03 3.32
N LYS A 364 -15.69 6.84 3.43
CA LYS A 364 -15.30 5.67 2.64
C LYS A 364 -16.19 5.61 1.39
N GLY A 365 -15.57 5.51 0.20
CA GLY A 365 -16.33 5.53 -1.04
C GLY A 365 -15.53 5.11 -2.26
N VAL A 366 -16.20 5.02 -3.41
CA VAL A 366 -15.60 4.57 -4.67
C VAL A 366 -15.62 5.70 -5.68
N PRO A 367 -14.45 6.11 -6.25
CA PRO A 367 -14.40 7.04 -7.37
C PRO A 367 -15.09 6.44 -8.60
N ILE A 368 -15.85 7.25 -9.33
CA ILE A 368 -16.55 6.82 -10.54
C ILE A 368 -15.91 7.31 -11.84
N ASP A 369 -14.83 8.06 -11.74
CA ASP A 369 -14.08 8.58 -12.89
C ASP A 369 -12.57 8.65 -12.61
N ILE A 370 -11.78 8.64 -13.68
CA ILE A 370 -10.30 8.61 -13.66
C ILE A 370 -9.64 9.88 -13.08
N HIS A 371 -10.40 10.93 -12.84
CA HIS A 371 -9.90 12.18 -12.25
C HIS A 371 -10.28 12.28 -10.78
N HIS A 372 -10.95 11.27 -10.23
CA HIS A 372 -11.50 11.26 -8.87
C HIS A 372 -12.39 12.48 -8.58
N SER A 373 -12.97 13.07 -9.64
CA SER A 373 -13.80 14.28 -9.50
C SER A 373 -15.13 13.99 -8.80
N VAL A 374 -15.57 12.73 -8.81
CA VAL A 374 -16.75 12.27 -8.10
C VAL A 374 -16.45 10.97 -7.37
N VAL A 375 -16.72 10.96 -6.07
CA VAL A 375 -16.66 9.76 -5.21
C VAL A 375 -18.08 9.47 -4.72
N VAL A 376 -18.56 8.25 -4.96
CA VAL A 376 -19.82 7.78 -4.38
C VAL A 376 -19.53 7.20 -3.02
N ALA A 377 -20.05 7.82 -1.97
CA ALA A 377 -19.83 7.41 -0.60
C ALA A 377 -20.60 6.12 -0.27
N ASP A 378 -19.88 5.14 0.23
CA ASP A 378 -20.45 3.94 0.86
C ASP A 378 -20.80 4.24 2.32
N LYS A 379 -19.91 4.96 3.02
CA LYS A 379 -20.04 5.33 4.43
C LYS A 379 -19.62 6.78 4.65
N VAL A 380 -20.29 7.47 5.55
CA VAL A 380 -19.93 8.80 6.06
C VAL A 380 -19.95 8.74 7.58
N SER A 381 -18.85 9.06 8.22
CA SER A 381 -18.68 9.06 9.68
C SER A 381 -18.39 10.48 10.17
N PHE A 382 -18.91 10.83 11.35
CA PHE A 382 -18.57 12.08 12.02
C PHE A 382 -17.46 11.81 13.06
N GLU A 383 -16.34 12.49 12.92
CA GLU A 383 -15.29 12.43 13.93
C GLU A 383 -15.57 13.39 15.09
N ILE A 384 -15.62 12.83 16.28
CA ILE A 384 -15.73 13.61 17.53
C ILE A 384 -14.32 13.86 18.04
N GLU A 385 -13.84 15.14 17.94
CA GLU A 385 -12.58 15.55 18.58
C GLU A 385 -12.49 15.17 20.08
#